data_dbb20f0375bfca9a3f1ee439cc140069
#
_entry.id   dbb20f0375bfca9a3f1ee439cc140069
#
_cell.length_a   1.000
_cell.length_b   1.000
_cell.length_c   1.000
_cell.angle_alpha   90.00
_cell.angle_beta   90.00
_cell.angle_gamma   90.00
#
_symmetry.space_group_name_H-M   'P 1'
#
loop_
_entity.id
_entity.type
_entity.pdbx_description
1 polymer ?
#
loop_
_entity_poly.entity_id
_entity_poly.type
_entity_poly.pdbx_seq_one_letter_code
_entity_poly.pdbx_strand_id
1 'polypeptide(L)'
;MGLDPALLPFVIVALVALVIVVVILTRKKPAVEKNTEQPSTEQPSIESSKAEVDTQAEVAPEPEVEPEPEVEPEPEVEPEPEVEPEPEVEPEPEVEPEPEVEPEPEVAPTPPVQVQEEAPEQRKKRLFERIKTGLSRTKATLTNQLGDLFGSQAEIDDDLLEELETLLLMSDVGVEATTAIMQTLTDKVERKLIKEPEALKEALKAELSALLGASEEPLDLTDQGKPRVILVVGVNGVGKTTTIGKLAKRFQQQGKSVMLAAGDTFRAAAVEQLQVWGERNEVPVIAQHTGADSASVIFDALQSATARKTDILIADTAGRLQNKENLMNELSKVVRVMKKIDPDAPHEVLLVLDAGTGQNAISQAKQFQEAVGVSGIALTKLDGTAKGGIIFAVAKHFNLPIRFIGVGEQIDDLRPFKADEFVEALFD
;
A
#
# COMPACT_ATOMS: atom_id res chain seq x y z
N MET A 1 -42.96 -25.25 31.17
CA MET A 1 -43.47 -24.98 29.83
C MET A 1 -42.28 -24.74 28.95
N GLY A 2 -41.87 -25.75 28.19
CA GLY A 2 -40.73 -25.63 27.26
C GLY A 2 -41.22 -25.07 25.93
N LEU A 3 -40.51 -24.10 25.39
CA LEU A 3 -40.77 -23.58 24.05
C LEU A 3 -40.51 -24.69 23.03
N ASP A 4 -41.45 -24.86 22.10
CA ASP A 4 -41.32 -25.82 21.01
C ASP A 4 -40.06 -25.51 20.17
N PRO A 5 -39.13 -26.47 19.98
CA PRO A 5 -37.89 -26.24 19.21
C PRO A 5 -38.13 -25.75 17.78
N ALA A 6 -39.31 -26.01 17.20
CA ALA A 6 -39.66 -25.52 15.86
C ALA A 6 -39.93 -24.00 15.81
N LEU A 7 -40.21 -23.35 16.95
CA LEU A 7 -40.45 -21.90 17.03
C LEU A 7 -39.21 -21.09 17.31
N LEU A 8 -38.07 -21.72 17.65
CA LEU A 8 -36.85 -21.07 18.02
C LEU A 8 -36.27 -20.10 16.91
N PRO A 9 -36.24 -20.48 15.61
CA PRO A 9 -35.78 -19.60 14.56
C PRO A 9 -36.66 -18.35 14.37
N PHE A 10 -37.97 -18.47 14.57
CA PHE A 10 -38.88 -17.32 14.45
C PHE A 10 -38.74 -16.34 15.62
N VAL A 11 -38.43 -16.82 16.81
CA VAL A 11 -38.17 -15.99 17.99
C VAL A 11 -36.88 -15.23 17.81
N ILE A 12 -35.83 -15.85 17.27
CA ILE A 12 -34.55 -15.20 17.00
C ILE A 12 -34.70 -14.08 15.95
N VAL A 13 -35.41 -14.34 14.86
CA VAL A 13 -35.68 -13.32 13.82
C VAL A 13 -36.48 -12.15 14.37
N ALA A 14 -37.49 -12.40 15.19
CA ALA A 14 -38.28 -11.34 15.84
C ALA A 14 -37.42 -10.48 16.79
N LEU A 15 -36.48 -11.09 17.53
CA LEU A 15 -35.59 -10.40 18.45
C LEU A 15 -34.57 -9.53 17.71
N VAL A 16 -34.03 -10.02 16.60
CA VAL A 16 -33.11 -9.26 15.74
C VAL A 16 -33.81 -8.06 15.10
N ALA A 17 -35.05 -8.27 14.60
CA ALA A 17 -35.86 -7.18 14.04
C ALA A 17 -36.17 -6.10 15.09
N LEU A 18 -36.47 -6.49 16.35
CA LEU A 18 -36.71 -5.55 17.45
C LEU A 18 -35.47 -4.72 17.77
N VAL A 19 -34.28 -5.33 17.80
CA VAL A 19 -33.01 -4.64 18.04
C VAL A 19 -32.72 -3.63 16.93
N ILE A 20 -32.97 -3.98 15.67
CA ILE A 20 -32.80 -3.08 14.53
C ILE A 20 -33.70 -1.85 14.64
N VAL A 21 -34.98 -2.05 14.99
CA VAL A 21 -35.95 -0.95 15.19
C VAL A 21 -35.53 -0.03 16.35
N VAL A 22 -35.05 -0.58 17.45
CA VAL A 22 -34.54 0.21 18.58
C VAL A 22 -33.30 1.04 18.19
N VAL A 23 -32.36 0.48 17.42
CA VAL A 23 -31.19 1.20 16.92
C VAL A 23 -31.55 2.33 15.96
N ILE A 24 -32.58 2.12 15.11
CA ILE A 24 -33.04 3.18 14.19
C ILE A 24 -33.75 4.30 14.98
N LEU A 25 -34.52 4.02 15.99
CA LEU A 25 -35.25 5.00 16.83
C LEU A 25 -34.32 5.78 17.76
N THR A 26 -33.18 5.23 18.17
CA THR A 26 -32.20 5.88 19.04
C THR A 26 -31.16 6.74 18.32
N ARG A 27 -31.05 6.65 16.99
CA ARG A 27 -30.20 7.55 16.19
C ARG A 27 -30.83 8.94 16.11
N LYS A 28 -30.44 9.84 17.04
CA LYS A 28 -30.72 11.28 16.95
C LYS A 28 -30.16 11.83 15.64
N LYS A 29 -31.02 12.43 14.82
CA LYS A 29 -30.62 13.22 13.64
C LYS A 29 -29.77 14.43 14.12
N PRO A 30 -28.65 14.76 13.45
CA PRO A 30 -27.99 16.02 13.68
C PRO A 30 -28.87 17.16 13.16
N ALA A 31 -29.00 18.22 13.97
CA ALA A 31 -29.74 19.44 13.64
C ALA A 31 -29.06 20.17 12.46
N VAL A 32 -29.83 20.44 11.43
CA VAL A 32 -29.45 21.34 10.33
C VAL A 32 -29.78 22.76 10.76
N GLU A 33 -28.78 23.57 11.06
CA GLU A 33 -28.92 25.03 11.14
C GLU A 33 -28.97 25.61 9.72
N LYS A 34 -30.13 26.12 9.38
CA LYS A 34 -30.32 27.02 8.23
C LYS A 34 -29.83 28.41 8.63
N ASN A 35 -28.83 28.93 7.97
CA ASN A 35 -28.58 30.36 7.94
C ASN A 35 -28.77 30.87 6.51
N THR A 36 -29.86 31.61 6.35
CA THR A 36 -30.22 32.41 5.17
C THR A 36 -29.90 33.86 5.53
N GLU A 37 -29.08 34.54 4.73
CA GLU A 37 -29.38 35.83 4.13
C GLU A 37 -28.11 36.59 3.73
N GLN A 38 -28.08 36.96 2.50
CA GLN A 38 -27.26 37.97 1.85
C GLN A 38 -28.01 39.35 1.86
N PRO A 39 -27.51 40.41 1.25
CA PRO A 39 -26.23 41.13 1.36
C PRO A 39 -26.49 42.66 1.48
N SER A 40 -25.49 43.46 1.81
CA SER A 40 -25.31 44.78 1.17
C SER A 40 -24.04 45.53 1.62
N THR A 41 -23.28 45.83 0.67
CA THR A 41 -22.54 47.00 0.24
C THR A 41 -22.49 48.18 1.23
N GLU A 42 -21.28 48.65 1.56
CA GLU A 42 -20.77 50.03 1.37
C GLU A 42 -19.57 50.34 2.29
N GLN A 43 -18.46 50.65 1.68
CA GLN A 43 -17.43 51.56 2.22
C GLN A 43 -17.89 53.00 1.89
N PRO A 44 -17.41 54.12 2.48
CA PRO A 44 -15.99 54.43 2.73
C PRO A 44 -15.67 55.42 3.90
N SER A 45 -14.37 55.65 4.05
CA SER A 45 -13.67 56.93 4.39
C SER A 45 -13.49 57.34 5.85
N ILE A 46 -12.22 57.26 6.27
CA ILE A 46 -11.29 58.30 6.80
C ILE A 46 -11.95 59.50 7.47
N GLU A 47 -11.60 59.75 8.75
CA GLU A 47 -10.96 60.99 9.18
C GLU A 47 -10.60 60.97 10.67
N SER A 48 -9.43 61.48 10.91
CA SER A 48 -8.75 61.78 12.18
C SER A 48 -9.44 62.87 12.95
N SER A 49 -9.46 62.81 14.32
CA SER A 49 -9.26 64.01 15.16
C SER A 49 -8.86 63.66 16.58
N LYS A 50 -7.86 64.39 17.03
CA LYS A 50 -7.32 64.51 18.39
C LYS A 50 -8.30 65.21 19.30
N ALA A 51 -8.28 64.88 20.58
CA ALA A 51 -8.14 65.82 21.79
C ALA A 51 -8.46 65.00 23.04
N GLU A 52 -7.51 64.81 23.88
CA GLU A 52 -7.19 65.46 25.14
C GLU A 52 -8.19 65.25 26.30
N VAL A 53 -7.67 64.52 27.33
CA VAL A 53 -7.60 64.81 28.78
C VAL A 53 -8.93 65.10 29.55
N ASP A 54 -9.28 64.27 30.52
CA ASP A 54 -9.10 64.59 31.94
C ASP A 54 -9.39 63.39 32.86
N THR A 55 -8.66 63.39 33.93
CA THR A 55 -8.51 62.64 35.14
C THR A 55 -9.81 62.38 35.86
N GLN A 56 -10.07 61.14 36.34
CA GLN A 56 -10.31 60.91 37.79
C GLN A 56 -10.28 59.38 38.07
N ALA A 57 -9.41 59.02 39.00
CA ALA A 57 -9.25 57.73 39.58
C ALA A 57 -10.43 57.39 40.51
N GLU A 58 -11.04 56.20 40.26
CA GLU A 58 -11.87 55.55 41.26
C GLU A 58 -11.32 54.13 41.47
N VAL A 59 -10.77 53.92 42.66
CA VAL A 59 -10.15 52.69 43.14
C VAL A 59 -11.26 51.67 43.42
N ALA A 60 -11.33 50.64 42.68
CA ALA A 60 -12.09 49.43 43.00
C ALA A 60 -11.26 48.54 43.95
N PRO A 61 -11.85 47.91 44.96
CA PRO A 61 -11.13 47.04 45.88
C PRO A 61 -10.64 45.77 45.27
N GLU A 62 -9.43 45.35 45.65
CA GLU A 62 -8.83 44.09 45.31
C GLU A 62 -9.71 42.87 45.72
N PRO A 63 -9.84 41.85 44.97
CA PRO A 63 -10.50 40.61 45.40
C PRO A 63 -9.65 39.90 46.46
N GLU A 64 -10.31 39.51 47.58
CA GLU A 64 -9.73 38.69 48.62
C GLU A 64 -9.13 37.39 48.04
N VAL A 65 -7.87 37.16 48.41
CA VAL A 65 -7.14 35.92 48.06
C VAL A 65 -7.74 34.79 48.91
N GLU A 66 -8.39 33.82 48.29
CA GLU A 66 -8.75 32.56 48.93
C GLU A 66 -7.47 31.83 49.38
N PRO A 67 -7.44 31.26 50.60
CA PRO A 67 -6.28 30.51 51.06
C PRO A 67 -6.05 29.28 50.20
N GLU A 68 -4.78 29.06 49.81
CA GLU A 68 -4.33 27.88 49.11
C GLU A 68 -4.72 26.61 49.90
N PRO A 69 -5.17 25.53 49.22
CA PRO A 69 -5.45 24.26 49.90
C PRO A 69 -4.18 23.69 50.53
N GLU A 70 -4.29 23.29 51.80
CA GLU A 70 -3.22 22.61 52.53
C GLU A 70 -2.73 21.39 51.73
N VAL A 71 -1.43 21.32 51.50
CA VAL A 71 -0.76 20.22 50.86
C VAL A 71 -0.85 19.02 51.79
N GLU A 72 -1.59 17.97 51.39
CA GLU A 72 -1.56 16.68 52.10
C GLU A 72 -0.13 16.16 52.10
N PRO A 73 0.36 15.58 53.24
CA PRO A 73 1.69 15.01 53.28
C PRO A 73 1.80 13.84 52.30
N GLU A 74 2.89 13.80 51.51
CA GLU A 74 3.21 12.72 50.64
C GLU A 74 3.23 11.37 51.41
N PRO A 75 2.70 10.28 50.84
CA PRO A 75 2.76 8.98 51.48
C PRO A 75 4.22 8.56 51.69
N GLU A 76 4.52 8.11 52.90
CA GLU A 76 5.83 7.54 53.27
C GLU A 76 6.20 6.44 52.27
N VAL A 77 7.36 6.58 51.62
CA VAL A 77 7.93 5.58 50.73
C VAL A 77 8.25 4.34 51.55
N GLU A 78 7.53 3.24 51.29
CA GLU A 78 7.88 1.94 51.86
C GLU A 78 9.32 1.57 51.41
N PRO A 79 10.15 1.05 52.33
CA PRO A 79 11.52 0.65 51.97
C PRO A 79 11.48 -0.43 50.88
N GLU A 80 12.29 -0.24 49.85
CA GLU A 80 12.47 -1.23 48.77
C GLU A 80 12.84 -2.60 49.37
N PRO A 81 12.28 -3.71 48.86
CA PRO A 81 12.64 -5.03 49.32
C PRO A 81 14.15 -5.27 49.08
N GLU A 82 14.84 -5.76 50.15
CA GLU A 82 16.24 -6.16 50.06
C GLU A 82 16.43 -7.11 48.89
N VAL A 83 17.33 -6.74 47.99
CA VAL A 83 17.73 -7.58 46.85
C VAL A 83 18.41 -8.84 47.40
N GLU A 84 17.78 -10.00 47.22
CA GLU A 84 18.43 -11.29 47.52
C GLU A 84 19.72 -11.38 46.67
N PRO A 85 20.84 -11.87 47.26
CA PRO A 85 22.07 -12.02 46.49
C PRO A 85 21.86 -12.99 45.32
N GLU A 86 22.31 -12.57 44.15
CA GLU A 86 22.28 -13.40 42.94
C GLU A 86 22.97 -14.74 43.24
N PRO A 87 22.43 -15.87 42.75
CA PRO A 87 23.09 -17.15 42.92
C PRO A 87 24.47 -17.12 42.26
N GLU A 88 25.49 -17.62 42.99
CA GLU A 88 26.86 -17.77 42.50
C GLU A 88 26.83 -18.53 41.17
N VAL A 89 27.35 -17.92 40.14
CA VAL A 89 27.49 -18.52 38.80
C VAL A 89 28.48 -19.70 38.96
N GLU A 90 27.98 -20.91 38.78
CA GLU A 90 28.86 -22.09 38.68
C GLU A 90 29.86 -21.86 37.53
N PRO A 91 31.14 -22.20 37.70
CA PRO A 91 32.13 -22.05 36.65
C PRO A 91 31.70 -22.86 35.42
N GLU A 92 31.68 -22.22 34.27
CA GLU A 92 31.43 -22.88 32.99
C GLU A 92 32.40 -24.08 32.82
N PRO A 93 31.91 -25.21 32.30
CA PRO A 93 32.79 -26.36 32.06
C PRO A 93 33.87 -25.95 31.05
N GLU A 94 35.13 -26.30 31.35
CA GLU A 94 36.29 -26.10 30.48
C GLU A 94 35.94 -26.63 29.07
N VAL A 95 35.99 -25.76 28.09
CA VAL A 95 35.79 -26.11 26.67
C VAL A 95 36.97 -27.02 26.28
N GLU A 96 36.68 -28.28 25.98
CA GLU A 96 37.68 -29.17 25.39
C GLU A 96 38.17 -28.53 24.07
N PRO A 97 39.48 -28.56 23.76
CA PRO A 97 40.00 -27.99 22.54
C PRO A 97 39.35 -28.68 21.34
N GLU A 98 38.76 -27.85 20.45
CA GLU A 98 38.22 -28.32 19.18
C GLU A 98 39.29 -29.13 18.42
N PRO A 99 38.93 -30.26 17.80
CA PRO A 99 39.87 -31.03 16.98
C PRO A 99 40.41 -30.14 15.85
N GLU A 100 41.75 -30.16 15.66
CA GLU A 100 42.43 -29.46 14.56
C GLU A 100 41.73 -29.79 13.24
N VAL A 101 41.15 -28.77 12.61
CA VAL A 101 40.52 -28.89 11.28
C VAL A 101 41.65 -29.20 10.30
N GLU A 102 41.65 -30.39 9.71
CA GLU A 102 42.53 -30.71 8.59
C GLU A 102 42.30 -29.69 7.50
N PRO A 103 43.36 -29.18 6.80
CA PRO A 103 43.19 -28.21 5.76
C PRO A 103 42.30 -28.78 4.66
N GLU A 104 41.19 -28.11 4.39
CA GLU A 104 40.35 -28.44 3.24
C GLU A 104 41.19 -28.46 1.96
N PRO A 105 41.00 -29.44 1.07
CA PRO A 105 41.72 -29.47 -0.19
C PRO A 105 41.43 -28.19 -1.00
N GLU A 106 42.50 -27.51 -1.45
CA GLU A 106 42.43 -26.36 -2.34
C GLU A 106 41.45 -26.65 -3.48
N VAL A 107 40.28 -26.00 -3.40
CA VAL A 107 39.32 -26.02 -4.51
C VAL A 107 39.95 -25.26 -5.67
N ALA A 108 40.33 -26.00 -6.69
CA ALA A 108 40.79 -25.40 -7.95
C ALA A 108 39.80 -24.32 -8.41
N PRO A 109 40.28 -23.18 -8.94
CA PRO A 109 39.41 -22.10 -9.36
C PRO A 109 38.42 -22.64 -10.40
N THR A 110 37.16 -22.67 -10.04
CA THR A 110 36.07 -22.95 -11.00
C THR A 110 36.20 -21.95 -12.13
N PRO A 111 36.22 -22.41 -13.39
CA PRO A 111 36.28 -21.51 -14.52
C PRO A 111 35.10 -20.53 -14.45
N PRO A 112 35.27 -19.26 -14.84
CA PRO A 112 34.19 -18.28 -14.80
C PRO A 112 32.99 -18.86 -15.53
N VAL A 113 31.85 -18.95 -14.83
CA VAL A 113 30.57 -19.30 -15.45
C VAL A 113 30.35 -18.28 -16.55
N GLN A 114 30.54 -18.69 -17.78
CA GLN A 114 30.15 -17.91 -18.95
C GLN A 114 28.64 -17.74 -18.85
N VAL A 115 28.19 -16.56 -18.40
CA VAL A 115 26.81 -16.14 -18.54
C VAL A 115 26.56 -16.10 -20.05
N GLN A 116 26.05 -17.20 -20.61
CA GLN A 116 25.56 -17.20 -21.97
C GLN A 116 24.46 -16.15 -22.01
N GLU A 117 24.68 -15.08 -22.78
CA GLU A 117 23.63 -14.11 -23.08
C GLU A 117 22.50 -14.87 -23.76
N GLU A 118 21.44 -15.19 -22.99
CA GLU A 118 20.22 -15.78 -23.55
C GLU A 118 19.70 -14.88 -24.66
N ALA A 119 19.34 -15.48 -25.80
CA ALA A 119 18.74 -14.75 -26.90
C ALA A 119 17.49 -13.98 -26.39
N PRO A 120 17.30 -12.72 -26.81
CA PRO A 120 16.22 -11.86 -26.30
C PRO A 120 14.82 -12.48 -26.34
N GLU A 121 14.55 -13.33 -27.33
CA GLU A 121 13.29 -14.06 -27.49
C GLU A 121 13.13 -15.19 -26.45
N GLN A 122 14.19 -15.89 -26.10
CA GLN A 122 14.15 -16.94 -25.08
C GLN A 122 13.91 -16.33 -23.70
N ARG A 123 14.56 -15.20 -23.43
CA ARG A 123 14.34 -14.43 -22.20
C ARG A 123 12.89 -13.96 -22.08
N LYS A 124 12.29 -13.41 -23.16
CA LYS A 124 10.87 -13.01 -23.17
C LYS A 124 9.94 -14.19 -22.89
N LYS A 125 10.13 -15.33 -23.56
CA LYS A 125 9.31 -16.54 -23.35
C LYS A 125 9.42 -17.03 -21.90
N ARG A 126 10.62 -17.15 -21.34
CA ARG A 126 10.83 -17.56 -19.96
C ARG A 126 10.12 -16.60 -18.97
N LEU A 127 10.21 -15.32 -19.25
CA LEU A 127 9.59 -14.30 -18.43
C LEU A 127 8.05 -14.35 -18.51
N PHE A 128 7.47 -14.62 -19.68
CA PHE A 128 6.04 -14.82 -19.86
C PHE A 128 5.54 -16.08 -19.12
N GLU A 129 6.23 -17.20 -19.24
CA GLU A 129 5.92 -18.43 -18.49
C GLU A 129 5.93 -18.21 -16.97
N ARG A 130 6.76 -17.32 -16.45
CA ARG A 130 6.75 -16.95 -15.02
C ARG A 130 5.48 -16.19 -14.64
N ILE A 131 4.98 -15.28 -15.50
CA ILE A 131 3.71 -14.60 -15.26
C ILE A 131 2.59 -15.65 -15.24
N LYS A 132 2.54 -16.52 -16.23
CA LYS A 132 1.54 -17.60 -16.36
C LYS A 132 1.54 -18.52 -15.12
N THR A 133 2.72 -18.92 -14.66
CA THR A 133 2.86 -19.71 -13.43
C THR A 133 2.40 -18.93 -12.20
N GLY A 134 2.80 -17.66 -12.08
CA GLY A 134 2.39 -16.80 -10.98
C GLY A 134 0.89 -16.53 -10.96
N LEU A 135 0.23 -16.45 -12.11
CA LEU A 135 -1.22 -16.23 -12.19
C LEU A 135 -2.05 -17.53 -12.15
N SER A 136 -1.43 -18.70 -11.98
CA SER A 136 -2.12 -20.00 -12.05
C SER A 136 -3.34 -20.12 -11.13
N ARG A 137 -3.28 -19.57 -9.91
CA ARG A 137 -4.41 -19.58 -8.96
C ARG A 137 -5.55 -18.66 -9.39
N THR A 138 -5.22 -17.46 -9.84
CA THR A 138 -6.20 -16.49 -10.37
C THR A 138 -6.86 -17.05 -11.62
N LYS A 139 -6.05 -17.63 -12.52
CA LYS A 139 -6.53 -18.31 -13.72
C LYS A 139 -7.48 -19.47 -13.38
N ALA A 140 -7.14 -20.32 -12.40
CA ALA A 140 -8.00 -21.43 -11.98
C ALA A 140 -9.37 -20.95 -11.51
N THR A 141 -9.45 -19.81 -10.85
CA THR A 141 -10.71 -19.27 -10.33
C THR A 141 -11.51 -18.54 -11.41
N LEU A 142 -10.89 -17.73 -12.23
CA LEU A 142 -11.58 -16.94 -13.26
C LEU A 142 -11.73 -17.71 -14.58
N THR A 143 -10.61 -18.12 -15.18
CA THR A 143 -10.61 -18.61 -16.56
C THR A 143 -11.15 -20.02 -16.70
N ASN A 144 -10.90 -20.92 -15.73
CA ASN A 144 -11.45 -22.27 -15.81
C ASN A 144 -12.97 -22.24 -15.64
N GLN A 145 -13.48 -21.43 -14.68
CA GLN A 145 -14.92 -21.27 -14.51
C GLN A 145 -15.58 -20.59 -15.73
N LEU A 146 -14.90 -19.62 -16.35
CA LEU A 146 -15.34 -19.06 -17.63
C LEU A 146 -15.37 -20.14 -18.74
N GLY A 147 -14.36 -21.03 -18.79
CA GLY A 147 -14.33 -22.14 -19.73
C GLY A 147 -15.51 -23.09 -19.56
N ASP A 148 -15.85 -23.43 -18.31
CA ASP A 148 -16.98 -24.28 -17.98
C ASP A 148 -18.30 -23.59 -18.34
N LEU A 149 -18.43 -22.29 -18.03
CA LEU A 149 -19.60 -21.46 -18.31
C LEU A 149 -19.87 -21.40 -19.83
N PHE A 150 -18.90 -20.99 -20.61
CA PHE A 150 -19.05 -20.88 -22.07
C PHE A 150 -19.15 -22.24 -22.77
N GLY A 151 -18.53 -23.30 -22.22
CA GLY A 151 -18.59 -24.65 -22.79
C GLY A 151 -19.92 -25.37 -22.54
N SER A 152 -20.69 -24.95 -21.55
CA SER A 152 -22.00 -25.56 -21.20
C SER A 152 -23.17 -24.97 -21.98
N GLN A 153 -23.04 -23.76 -22.52
CA GLN A 153 -24.12 -23.00 -23.16
C GLN A 153 -23.95 -23.03 -24.70
N ALA A 154 -25.07 -23.29 -25.39
CA ALA A 154 -25.11 -23.27 -26.86
C ALA A 154 -25.45 -21.87 -27.43
N GLU A 155 -26.13 -21.04 -26.66
CA GLU A 155 -26.59 -19.69 -27.03
C GLU A 155 -26.31 -18.72 -25.90
N ILE A 156 -26.25 -17.43 -26.23
CA ILE A 156 -26.10 -16.35 -25.23
C ILE A 156 -27.51 -15.94 -24.80
N ASP A 157 -27.84 -16.25 -23.55
CA ASP A 157 -29.06 -15.87 -22.88
C ASP A 157 -28.80 -14.95 -21.67
N ASP A 158 -29.84 -14.50 -21.02
CA ASP A 158 -29.74 -13.62 -19.84
C ASP A 158 -29.08 -14.36 -18.67
N ASP A 159 -29.34 -15.69 -18.52
CA ASP A 159 -28.76 -16.51 -17.46
C ASP A 159 -27.23 -16.58 -17.59
N LEU A 160 -26.70 -16.76 -18.81
CA LEU A 160 -25.26 -16.75 -19.08
C LEU A 160 -24.62 -15.41 -18.71
N LEU A 161 -25.29 -14.27 -19.01
CA LEU A 161 -24.79 -12.93 -18.66
C LEU A 161 -24.80 -12.70 -17.15
N GLU A 162 -25.82 -13.16 -16.41
CA GLU A 162 -25.89 -13.08 -14.94
C GLU A 162 -24.83 -13.95 -14.27
N GLU A 163 -24.59 -15.17 -14.77
CA GLU A 163 -23.53 -16.05 -14.28
C GLU A 163 -22.14 -15.45 -14.54
N LEU A 164 -21.93 -14.82 -15.70
CA LEU A 164 -20.69 -14.11 -16.03
C LEU A 164 -20.44 -12.94 -15.08
N GLU A 165 -21.47 -12.13 -14.81
CA GLU A 165 -21.38 -11.02 -13.85
C GLU A 165 -21.00 -11.51 -12.46
N THR A 166 -21.68 -12.56 -12.00
CA THR A 166 -21.41 -13.20 -10.69
C THR A 166 -19.96 -13.69 -10.61
N LEU A 167 -19.46 -14.34 -11.65
CA LEU A 167 -18.09 -14.85 -11.70
C LEU A 167 -17.05 -13.73 -11.63
N LEU A 168 -17.25 -12.62 -12.35
CA LEU A 168 -16.38 -11.46 -12.30
C LEU A 168 -16.32 -10.85 -10.90
N LEU A 169 -17.46 -10.73 -10.23
CA LEU A 169 -17.55 -10.23 -8.86
C LEU A 169 -16.85 -11.16 -7.86
N MET A 170 -17.05 -12.48 -7.98
CA MET A 170 -16.40 -13.49 -7.13
C MET A 170 -14.88 -13.55 -7.33
N SER A 171 -14.39 -13.13 -8.49
CA SER A 171 -12.96 -13.06 -8.83
C SER A 171 -12.29 -11.74 -8.40
N ASP A 172 -12.93 -10.93 -7.55
CA ASP A 172 -12.44 -9.63 -7.08
C ASP A 172 -12.23 -8.57 -8.19
N VAL A 173 -12.89 -8.70 -9.35
CA VAL A 173 -12.85 -7.68 -10.43
C VAL A 173 -13.46 -6.35 -9.95
N GLY A 174 -14.36 -6.42 -8.97
CA GLY A 174 -15.00 -5.27 -8.35
C GLY A 174 -16.22 -4.74 -9.10
N VAL A 175 -17.15 -4.16 -8.35
CA VAL A 175 -18.48 -3.77 -8.87
C VAL A 175 -18.38 -2.78 -10.03
N GLU A 176 -17.58 -1.72 -9.90
CA GLU A 176 -17.47 -0.67 -10.92
C GLU A 176 -16.91 -1.20 -12.25
N ALA A 177 -15.86 -2.05 -12.18
CA ALA A 177 -15.27 -2.65 -13.36
C ALA A 177 -16.21 -3.68 -14.00
N THR A 178 -16.83 -4.55 -13.19
CA THR A 178 -17.80 -5.55 -13.64
C THR A 178 -18.98 -4.90 -14.33
N THR A 179 -19.62 -3.89 -13.72
CA THR A 179 -20.73 -3.17 -14.32
C THR A 179 -20.37 -2.56 -15.68
N ALA A 180 -19.20 -1.92 -15.77
CA ALA A 180 -18.75 -1.31 -17.02
C ALA A 180 -18.51 -2.34 -18.14
N ILE A 181 -17.90 -3.48 -17.79
CA ILE A 181 -17.64 -4.60 -18.72
C ILE A 181 -18.96 -5.19 -19.18
N MET A 182 -19.86 -5.55 -18.23
CA MET A 182 -21.13 -6.17 -18.54
C MET A 182 -22.02 -5.29 -19.39
N GLN A 183 -22.07 -3.97 -19.10
CA GLN A 183 -22.81 -3.03 -19.94
C GLN A 183 -22.32 -3.06 -21.39
N THR A 184 -21.00 -3.06 -21.61
CA THR A 184 -20.44 -3.10 -22.97
C THR A 184 -20.73 -4.43 -23.65
N LEU A 185 -20.64 -5.56 -22.94
CA LEU A 185 -20.93 -6.88 -23.51
C LEU A 185 -22.40 -7.04 -23.85
N THR A 186 -23.31 -6.66 -22.96
CA THR A 186 -24.77 -6.70 -23.16
C THR A 186 -25.16 -5.86 -24.36
N ASP A 187 -24.65 -4.62 -24.48
CA ASP A 187 -24.88 -3.77 -25.65
C ASP A 187 -24.44 -4.42 -26.97
N LYS A 188 -23.32 -5.15 -26.97
CA LYS A 188 -22.83 -5.87 -28.16
C LYS A 188 -23.71 -7.07 -28.49
N VAL A 189 -24.21 -7.79 -27.50
CA VAL A 189 -25.14 -8.93 -27.68
C VAL A 189 -26.48 -8.44 -28.23
N GLU A 190 -27.11 -7.42 -27.62
CA GLU A 190 -28.38 -6.83 -28.05
C GLU A 190 -28.31 -6.33 -29.50
N ARG A 191 -27.19 -5.71 -29.88
CA ARG A 191 -26.94 -5.27 -31.27
C ARG A 191 -26.61 -6.43 -32.23
N LYS A 192 -26.62 -7.67 -31.76
CA LYS A 192 -26.29 -8.89 -32.53
C LYS A 192 -24.89 -8.86 -33.15
N LEU A 193 -23.97 -8.13 -32.52
CA LEU A 193 -22.54 -8.12 -32.89
C LEU A 193 -21.83 -9.39 -32.38
N ILE A 194 -22.32 -9.92 -31.26
CA ILE A 194 -21.86 -11.17 -30.65
C ILE A 194 -23.06 -12.14 -30.66
N LYS A 195 -22.85 -13.37 -31.15
CA LYS A 195 -23.92 -14.37 -31.30
C LYS A 195 -23.55 -15.71 -30.69
N GLU A 196 -22.27 -15.99 -30.50
CA GLU A 196 -21.75 -17.25 -30.03
C GLU A 196 -21.00 -17.05 -28.70
N PRO A 197 -21.07 -18.00 -27.75
CA PRO A 197 -20.42 -17.89 -26.46
C PRO A 197 -18.89 -17.68 -26.59
N GLU A 198 -18.22 -18.29 -27.56
CA GLU A 198 -16.79 -18.07 -27.78
C GLU A 198 -16.47 -16.63 -28.23
N ALA A 199 -17.33 -16.00 -29.03
CA ALA A 199 -17.19 -14.61 -29.41
C ALA A 199 -17.42 -13.67 -28.19
N LEU A 200 -18.26 -14.07 -27.24
CA LEU A 200 -18.46 -13.34 -25.97
C LEU A 200 -17.22 -13.41 -25.09
N LYS A 201 -16.55 -14.56 -25.01
CA LYS A 201 -15.29 -14.74 -24.30
C LYS A 201 -14.18 -13.86 -24.88
N GLU A 202 -14.04 -13.83 -26.20
CA GLU A 202 -13.05 -12.97 -26.88
C GLU A 202 -13.38 -11.47 -26.66
N ALA A 203 -14.65 -11.10 -26.67
CA ALA A 203 -15.07 -9.74 -26.35
C ALA A 203 -14.76 -9.36 -24.88
N LEU A 204 -14.98 -10.29 -23.93
CA LEU A 204 -14.60 -10.10 -22.54
C LEU A 204 -13.08 -9.88 -22.39
N LYS A 205 -12.27 -10.73 -23.04
CA LYS A 205 -10.80 -10.61 -23.04
C LYS A 205 -10.37 -9.23 -23.56
N ALA A 206 -10.99 -8.78 -24.64
CA ALA A 206 -10.72 -7.46 -25.21
C ALA A 206 -11.10 -6.29 -24.28
N GLU A 207 -12.26 -6.37 -23.60
CA GLU A 207 -12.69 -5.34 -22.64
C GLU A 207 -11.77 -5.30 -21.40
N LEU A 208 -11.34 -6.46 -20.89
CA LEU A 208 -10.39 -6.55 -19.80
C LEU A 208 -9.02 -5.96 -20.19
N SER A 209 -8.52 -6.26 -21.40
CA SER A 209 -7.27 -5.68 -21.92
C SER A 209 -7.39 -4.16 -22.10
N ALA A 210 -8.48 -3.67 -22.63
CA ALA A 210 -8.73 -2.23 -22.83
C ALA A 210 -8.79 -1.48 -21.48
N LEU A 211 -9.44 -2.07 -20.47
CA LEU A 211 -9.54 -1.48 -19.13
C LEU A 211 -8.15 -1.36 -18.49
N LEU A 212 -7.33 -2.39 -18.56
CA LEU A 212 -5.97 -2.39 -18.01
C LEU A 212 -5.01 -1.53 -18.82
N GLY A 213 -5.19 -1.46 -20.15
CA GLY A 213 -4.37 -0.66 -21.04
C GLY A 213 -4.39 0.84 -20.70
N ALA A 214 -5.52 1.33 -20.18
CA ALA A 214 -5.64 2.70 -19.69
C ALA A 214 -4.74 3.01 -18.47
N SER A 215 -4.34 1.97 -17.72
CA SER A 215 -3.44 2.08 -16.56
C SER A 215 -2.01 1.60 -16.87
N GLU A 216 -1.69 1.29 -18.13
CA GLU A 216 -0.33 0.91 -18.54
C GLU A 216 0.50 2.15 -18.86
N GLU A 217 1.34 2.55 -17.93
CA GLU A 217 2.29 3.63 -18.11
C GLU A 217 3.60 3.30 -17.39
N PRO A 218 4.73 3.24 -18.11
CA PRO A 218 6.02 2.92 -17.50
C PRO A 218 6.49 4.04 -16.57
N LEU A 219 7.28 3.65 -15.55
CA LEU A 219 7.91 4.61 -14.66
C LEU A 219 8.93 5.46 -15.43
N ASP A 220 8.76 6.78 -15.38
CA ASP A 220 9.71 7.72 -15.99
C ASP A 220 10.96 7.87 -15.13
N LEU A 221 12.11 7.47 -15.67
CA LEU A 221 13.45 7.57 -15.07
C LEU A 221 14.35 8.52 -15.85
N THR A 222 13.80 9.47 -16.57
CA THR A 222 14.55 10.46 -17.35
C THR A 222 15.46 11.24 -16.42
N ASP A 223 16.75 11.30 -16.77
CA ASP A 223 17.76 12.07 -16.04
C ASP A 223 17.51 13.57 -16.23
N GLN A 224 17.35 14.28 -15.12
CA GLN A 224 17.16 15.73 -15.07
C GLN A 224 18.30 16.42 -14.32
N GLY A 225 19.43 15.72 -14.11
CA GLY A 225 20.59 16.23 -13.36
C GLY A 225 20.39 16.25 -11.84
N LYS A 226 19.31 15.63 -11.36
CA LYS A 226 18.95 15.47 -9.95
C LYS A 226 18.52 14.03 -9.68
N PRO A 227 18.64 13.53 -8.42
CA PRO A 227 18.10 12.22 -8.07
C PRO A 227 16.59 12.11 -8.34
N ARG A 228 16.17 11.07 -9.05
CA ARG A 228 14.75 10.70 -9.11
C ARG A 228 14.36 10.04 -7.79
N VAL A 229 13.44 10.63 -7.07
CA VAL A 229 13.03 10.17 -5.73
C VAL A 229 11.77 9.34 -5.85
N ILE A 230 11.85 8.07 -5.45
CA ILE A 230 10.73 7.14 -5.38
C ILE A 230 10.41 6.91 -3.90
N LEU A 231 9.26 7.40 -3.45
CA LEU A 231 8.73 7.14 -2.10
C LEU A 231 7.86 5.90 -2.15
N VAL A 232 8.24 4.84 -1.46
CA VAL A 232 7.50 3.58 -1.45
C VAL A 232 6.60 3.53 -0.21
N VAL A 233 5.30 3.46 -0.44
CA VAL A 233 4.27 3.48 0.62
C VAL A 233 3.38 2.24 0.56
N GLY A 234 2.63 1.96 1.63
CA GLY A 234 1.72 0.81 1.74
C GLY A 234 1.72 0.22 3.14
N VAL A 235 0.79 -0.67 3.44
CA VAL A 235 0.65 -1.28 4.77
C VAL A 235 1.79 -2.30 5.05
N ASN A 236 1.92 -2.73 6.31
CA ASN A 236 2.91 -3.76 6.66
C ASN A 236 2.56 -5.10 6.00
N GLY A 237 3.58 -5.83 5.59
CA GLY A 237 3.43 -7.18 5.01
C GLY A 237 3.08 -7.22 3.53
N VAL A 238 2.79 -6.10 2.86
CA VAL A 238 2.51 -6.07 1.41
C VAL A 238 3.75 -6.28 0.53
N GLY A 239 4.96 -6.26 1.09
CA GLY A 239 6.19 -6.49 0.34
C GLY A 239 6.95 -5.22 -0.05
N LYS A 240 6.78 -4.08 0.65
CA LYS A 240 7.51 -2.83 0.35
C LYS A 240 9.02 -3.03 0.27
N THR A 241 9.64 -3.47 1.36
CA THR A 241 11.12 -3.63 1.44
C THR A 241 11.64 -4.62 0.40
N THR A 242 10.89 -5.70 0.12
CA THR A 242 11.22 -6.66 -0.95
C THR A 242 11.12 -6.00 -2.33
N THR A 243 10.07 -5.22 -2.58
CA THR A 243 9.89 -4.47 -3.83
C THR A 243 11.03 -3.48 -4.04
N ILE A 244 11.43 -2.74 -2.99
CA ILE A 244 12.56 -1.81 -3.02
C ILE A 244 13.85 -2.52 -3.42
N GLY A 245 14.17 -3.66 -2.79
CA GLY A 245 15.36 -4.44 -3.13
C GLY A 245 15.38 -4.94 -4.57
N LYS A 246 14.23 -5.41 -5.07
CA LYS A 246 14.08 -5.85 -6.47
C LYS A 246 14.19 -4.68 -7.46
N LEU A 247 13.60 -3.52 -7.14
CA LEU A 247 13.71 -2.29 -7.95
C LEU A 247 15.14 -1.79 -8.01
N ALA A 248 15.84 -1.75 -6.87
CA ALA A 248 17.23 -1.33 -6.79
C ALA A 248 18.11 -2.17 -7.73
N LYS A 249 17.98 -3.50 -7.68
CA LYS A 249 18.70 -4.40 -8.59
C LYS A 249 18.36 -4.17 -10.05
N ARG A 250 17.07 -4.00 -10.34
CA ARG A 250 16.61 -3.73 -11.70
C ARG A 250 17.19 -2.44 -12.28
N PHE A 251 17.19 -1.36 -11.51
CA PHE A 251 17.74 -0.07 -11.97
C PHE A 251 19.26 -0.13 -12.15
N GLN A 252 19.97 -0.86 -11.27
CA GLN A 252 21.39 -1.13 -11.48
C GLN A 252 21.66 -1.88 -12.80
N GLN A 253 20.84 -2.88 -13.13
CA GLN A 253 20.94 -3.61 -14.40
C GLN A 253 20.69 -2.71 -15.62
N GLN A 254 19.99 -1.58 -15.43
CA GLN A 254 19.80 -0.54 -16.44
C GLN A 254 20.92 0.51 -16.46
N GLY A 255 21.99 0.29 -15.67
CA GLY A 255 23.15 1.19 -15.59
C GLY A 255 22.92 2.43 -14.73
N LYS A 256 21.87 2.46 -13.89
CA LYS A 256 21.59 3.58 -12.99
C LYS A 256 22.27 3.38 -11.63
N SER A 257 22.82 4.46 -11.10
CA SER A 257 23.26 4.51 -9.70
C SER A 257 22.04 4.65 -8.78
N VAL A 258 22.00 3.83 -7.73
CA VAL A 258 20.85 3.76 -6.80
C VAL A 258 21.32 3.97 -5.37
N MET A 259 20.50 4.63 -4.57
CA MET A 259 20.64 4.76 -3.12
C MET A 259 19.32 4.40 -2.43
N LEU A 260 19.40 3.80 -1.24
CA LEU A 260 18.23 3.43 -0.43
C LEU A 260 18.17 4.28 0.83
N ALA A 261 16.94 4.60 1.29
CA ALA A 261 16.69 5.25 2.56
C ALA A 261 15.79 4.37 3.45
N ALA A 262 16.27 4.02 4.64
CA ALA A 262 15.57 3.17 5.59
C ALA A 262 14.62 4.00 6.47
N GLY A 263 13.48 4.44 5.90
CA GLY A 263 12.51 5.27 6.60
C GLY A 263 11.51 4.49 7.48
N ASP A 264 11.43 3.17 7.44
CA ASP A 264 10.67 2.36 8.43
C ASP A 264 11.50 2.19 9.72
N THR A 265 11.74 3.30 10.40
CA THR A 265 12.61 3.38 11.59
C THR A 265 12.00 2.71 12.83
N PHE A 266 10.71 2.47 12.85
CA PHE A 266 10.02 1.82 13.98
C PHE A 266 10.26 0.31 14.05
N ARG A 267 10.75 -0.29 12.97
CA ARG A 267 10.99 -1.73 12.86
C ARG A 267 12.47 -1.99 12.61
N ALA A 268 13.20 -2.37 13.68
CA ALA A 268 14.62 -2.71 13.56
C ALA A 268 14.86 -3.75 12.44
N ALA A 269 14.06 -4.82 12.41
CA ALA A 269 14.14 -5.84 11.37
C ALA A 269 13.88 -5.32 9.94
N ALA A 270 13.12 -4.23 9.77
CA ALA A 270 12.92 -3.65 8.43
C ALA A 270 14.14 -2.87 7.97
N VAL A 271 14.77 -2.12 8.89
CA VAL A 271 16.03 -1.42 8.63
C VAL A 271 17.13 -2.42 8.28
N GLU A 272 17.31 -3.46 9.10
CA GLU A 272 18.28 -4.54 8.86
C GLU A 272 18.01 -5.26 7.53
N GLN A 273 16.75 -5.58 7.23
CA GLN A 273 16.39 -6.20 5.96
C GLN A 273 16.77 -5.33 4.76
N LEU A 274 16.56 -4.01 4.86
CA LEU A 274 16.93 -3.08 3.78
C LEU A 274 18.45 -2.97 3.63
N GLN A 275 19.19 -3.00 4.75
CA GLN A 275 20.66 -3.02 4.75
C GLN A 275 21.20 -4.29 4.08
N VAL A 276 20.62 -5.47 4.40
CA VAL A 276 20.98 -6.73 3.73
C VAL A 276 20.70 -6.67 2.22
N TRP A 277 19.59 -6.05 1.79
CA TRP A 277 19.33 -5.81 0.37
C TRP A 277 20.40 -4.89 -0.25
N GLY A 278 20.82 -3.83 0.47
CA GLY A 278 21.88 -2.93 0.05
C GLY A 278 23.21 -3.66 -0.12
N GLU A 279 23.63 -4.43 0.88
CA GLU A 279 24.87 -5.20 0.86
C GLU A 279 24.91 -6.21 -0.30
N ARG A 280 23.86 -7.02 -0.45
CA ARG A 280 23.75 -8.03 -1.52
C ARG A 280 23.81 -7.44 -2.94
N ASN A 281 23.36 -6.21 -3.10
CA ASN A 281 23.31 -5.54 -4.39
C ASN A 281 24.37 -4.44 -4.55
N GLU A 282 25.23 -4.25 -3.53
CA GLU A 282 26.23 -3.17 -3.52
C GLU A 282 25.60 -1.78 -3.70
N VAL A 283 24.45 -1.57 -3.04
CA VAL A 283 23.68 -0.32 -3.05
C VAL A 283 23.83 0.37 -1.70
N PRO A 284 24.29 1.64 -1.63
CA PRO A 284 24.39 2.36 -0.38
C PRO A 284 23.02 2.56 0.27
N VAL A 285 22.94 2.32 1.58
CA VAL A 285 21.74 2.49 2.40
C VAL A 285 22.00 3.58 3.43
N ILE A 286 21.13 4.58 3.48
CA ILE A 286 21.13 5.58 4.55
C ILE A 286 20.12 5.12 5.60
N ALA A 287 20.60 4.91 6.81
CA ALA A 287 19.82 4.46 7.96
C ALA A 287 20.26 5.21 9.22
N GLN A 288 19.37 5.38 10.17
CA GLN A 288 19.66 5.86 11.52
C GLN A 288 19.22 4.79 12.55
N HIS A 289 19.40 5.08 13.83
CA HIS A 289 18.99 4.19 14.92
C HIS A 289 17.46 3.93 14.91
N THR A 290 17.07 2.80 15.44
CA THR A 290 15.65 2.46 15.62
C THR A 290 14.93 3.53 16.43
N GLY A 291 13.76 3.96 15.96
CA GLY A 291 12.97 5.04 16.58
C GLY A 291 13.38 6.46 16.16
N ALA A 292 14.37 6.61 15.27
CA ALA A 292 14.68 7.91 14.69
C ALA A 292 13.49 8.47 13.88
N ASP A 293 13.48 9.77 13.64
CA ASP A 293 12.46 10.41 12.81
C ASP A 293 12.62 10.02 11.34
N SER A 294 11.65 9.31 10.81
CA SER A 294 11.58 8.84 9.41
C SER A 294 11.89 9.97 8.41
N ALA A 295 11.35 11.17 8.65
CA ALA A 295 11.59 12.32 7.79
C ALA A 295 13.06 12.80 7.83
N SER A 296 13.76 12.65 8.96
CA SER A 296 15.19 12.98 9.07
C SER A 296 16.05 12.01 8.28
N VAL A 297 15.78 10.71 8.37
CA VAL A 297 16.48 9.69 7.59
C VAL A 297 16.38 9.96 6.09
N ILE A 298 15.16 10.26 5.64
CA ILE A 298 14.89 10.51 4.22
C ILE A 298 15.50 11.84 3.76
N PHE A 299 15.53 12.86 4.63
CA PHE A 299 16.23 14.11 4.37
C PHE A 299 17.73 13.89 4.14
N ASP A 300 18.40 13.19 5.06
CA ASP A 300 19.82 12.88 4.96
C ASP A 300 20.15 12.05 3.71
N ALA A 301 19.25 11.09 3.39
CA ALA A 301 19.39 10.28 2.18
C ALA A 301 19.31 11.13 0.90
N LEU A 302 18.34 12.05 0.83
CA LEU A 302 18.18 12.91 -0.35
C LEU A 302 19.34 13.90 -0.49
N GLN A 303 19.84 14.48 0.61
CA GLN A 303 21.06 15.30 0.59
C GLN A 303 22.28 14.49 0.12
N SER A 304 22.45 13.27 0.64
CA SER A 304 23.54 12.38 0.26
C SER A 304 23.46 11.98 -1.22
N ALA A 305 22.26 11.62 -1.69
CA ALA A 305 22.03 11.27 -3.10
C ALA A 305 22.34 12.44 -4.04
N THR A 306 21.94 13.65 -3.66
CA THR A 306 22.23 14.88 -4.42
C THR A 306 23.74 15.16 -4.46
N ALA A 307 24.43 15.07 -3.32
CA ALA A 307 25.88 15.31 -3.23
C ALA A 307 26.69 14.29 -4.03
N ARG A 308 26.24 13.03 -4.06
CA ARG A 308 26.89 11.93 -4.81
C ARG A 308 26.46 11.86 -6.26
N LYS A 309 25.52 12.70 -6.71
CA LYS A 309 24.93 12.65 -8.05
C LYS A 309 24.35 11.27 -8.37
N THR A 310 23.66 10.66 -7.40
CA THR A 310 22.97 9.39 -7.58
C THR A 310 21.76 9.58 -8.49
N ASP A 311 21.53 8.68 -9.43
CA ASP A 311 20.40 8.78 -10.37
C ASP A 311 19.05 8.58 -9.69
N ILE A 312 18.96 7.59 -8.76
CA ILE A 312 17.71 7.18 -8.15
C ILE A 312 17.87 7.03 -6.64
N LEU A 313 16.99 7.67 -5.88
CA LEU A 313 16.81 7.44 -4.46
C LEU A 313 15.48 6.70 -4.24
N ILE A 314 15.51 5.54 -3.58
CA ILE A 314 14.31 4.79 -3.19
C ILE A 314 14.18 4.86 -1.67
N ALA A 315 13.08 5.43 -1.19
CA ALA A 315 12.80 5.60 0.23
C ALA A 315 11.74 4.60 0.71
N ASP A 316 12.12 3.74 1.67
CA ASP A 316 11.18 2.88 2.41
C ASP A 316 10.43 3.70 3.45
N THR A 317 9.23 3.27 3.83
CA THR A 317 8.39 3.93 4.83
C THR A 317 7.72 2.93 5.77
N ALA A 318 7.34 3.40 6.96
CA ALA A 318 6.47 2.66 7.85
C ALA A 318 5.13 2.31 7.18
N GLY A 319 4.48 1.25 7.66
CA GLY A 319 3.19 0.79 7.12
C GLY A 319 2.19 0.38 8.20
N ARG A 320 2.23 0.99 9.40
CA ARG A 320 1.39 0.63 10.55
C ARG A 320 -0.01 1.24 10.44
N LEU A 321 -0.90 0.60 9.69
CA LEU A 321 -2.26 1.10 9.48
C LEU A 321 -3.14 1.04 10.74
N GLN A 322 -2.75 0.29 11.78
CA GLN A 322 -3.47 0.26 13.07
C GLN A 322 -3.55 1.65 13.71
N ASN A 323 -2.56 2.50 13.45
CA ASN A 323 -2.51 3.91 13.87
C ASN A 323 -2.56 4.82 12.64
N LYS A 324 -3.70 4.73 11.92
CA LYS A 324 -3.90 5.31 10.60
C LYS A 324 -3.53 6.80 10.52
N GLU A 325 -4.07 7.61 11.42
CA GLU A 325 -3.84 9.06 11.41
C GLU A 325 -2.36 9.42 11.62
N ASN A 326 -1.69 8.74 12.55
CA ASN A 326 -0.27 8.97 12.80
C ASN A 326 0.57 8.58 11.58
N LEU A 327 0.27 7.46 10.94
CA LEU A 327 0.97 7.04 9.71
C LEU A 327 0.79 8.06 8.58
N MET A 328 -0.44 8.52 8.34
CA MET A 328 -0.71 9.50 7.27
C MET A 328 -0.05 10.86 7.55
N ASN A 329 -0.02 11.29 8.81
CA ASN A 329 0.68 12.49 9.24
C ASN A 329 2.21 12.36 9.07
N GLU A 330 2.78 11.20 9.41
CA GLU A 330 4.20 10.89 9.21
C GLU A 330 4.57 10.94 7.73
N LEU A 331 3.82 10.26 6.86
CA LEU A 331 4.05 10.26 5.41
C LEU A 331 3.92 11.67 4.82
N SER A 332 2.93 12.44 5.23
CA SER A 332 2.76 13.84 4.81
C SER A 332 3.94 14.71 5.27
N LYS A 333 4.49 14.45 6.47
CA LYS A 333 5.72 15.10 6.97
C LYS A 333 6.91 14.75 6.10
N VAL A 334 7.08 13.47 5.72
CA VAL A 334 8.16 13.02 4.84
C VAL A 334 8.10 13.76 3.49
N VAL A 335 6.96 13.78 2.83
CA VAL A 335 6.77 14.51 1.55
C VAL A 335 7.11 16.00 1.70
N ARG A 336 6.63 16.63 2.76
CA ARG A 336 6.93 18.05 3.03
C ARG A 336 8.41 18.31 3.25
N VAL A 337 9.13 17.38 3.87
CA VAL A 337 10.58 17.50 4.12
C VAL A 337 11.37 17.29 2.83
N MET A 338 11.00 16.33 1.98
CA MET A 338 11.61 16.15 0.65
C MET A 338 11.51 17.42 -0.20
N LYS A 339 10.33 18.06 -0.21
CA LYS A 339 10.08 19.32 -0.97
C LYS A 339 10.90 20.53 -0.50
N LYS A 340 11.53 20.46 0.67
CA LYS A 340 12.48 21.50 1.10
C LYS A 340 13.81 21.42 0.39
N ILE A 341 14.21 20.23 -0.09
CA ILE A 341 15.46 20.00 -0.83
C ILE A 341 15.20 20.10 -2.33
N ASP A 342 14.17 19.42 -2.79
CA ASP A 342 13.71 19.44 -4.17
C ASP A 342 12.17 19.64 -4.20
N PRO A 343 11.69 20.80 -4.72
CA PRO A 343 10.25 21.09 -4.76
C PRO A 343 9.41 20.07 -5.52
N ASP A 344 10.02 19.34 -6.47
CA ASP A 344 9.38 18.32 -7.29
C ASP A 344 9.38 16.93 -6.64
N ALA A 345 10.16 16.73 -5.55
CA ALA A 345 10.22 15.46 -4.84
C ALA A 345 9.00 15.26 -3.91
N PRO A 346 8.53 14.00 -3.75
CA PRO A 346 8.94 12.80 -4.46
C PRO A 346 8.44 12.82 -5.92
N HIS A 347 9.27 12.32 -6.84
CA HIS A 347 8.93 12.26 -8.27
C HIS A 347 7.98 11.10 -8.60
N GLU A 348 7.99 10.07 -7.76
CA GLU A 348 7.06 8.96 -7.77
C GLU A 348 6.68 8.61 -6.33
N VAL A 349 5.39 8.50 -6.07
CA VAL A 349 4.83 7.89 -4.85
C VAL A 349 4.29 6.53 -5.25
N LEU A 350 5.09 5.49 -5.05
CA LEU A 350 4.77 4.13 -5.44
C LEU A 350 4.03 3.42 -4.31
N LEU A 351 2.74 3.19 -4.49
CA LEU A 351 1.92 2.43 -3.56
C LEU A 351 2.07 0.93 -3.82
N VAL A 352 2.51 0.19 -2.82
CA VAL A 352 2.60 -1.27 -2.87
C VAL A 352 1.33 -1.86 -2.26
N LEU A 353 0.62 -2.67 -3.05
CA LEU A 353 -0.60 -3.38 -2.65
C LEU A 353 -0.39 -4.89 -2.75
N ASP A 354 -0.97 -5.63 -1.81
CA ASP A 354 -1.02 -7.10 -1.82
C ASP A 354 -2.30 -7.55 -2.53
N ALA A 355 -2.17 -8.27 -3.64
CA ALA A 355 -3.31 -8.79 -4.40
C ALA A 355 -4.21 -9.72 -3.56
N GLY A 356 -3.62 -10.46 -2.59
CA GLY A 356 -4.37 -11.34 -1.69
C GLY A 356 -5.34 -10.60 -0.76
N THR A 357 -5.18 -9.29 -0.61
CA THR A 357 -6.09 -8.44 0.19
C THR A 357 -7.47 -8.28 -0.48
N GLY A 358 -7.57 -8.49 -1.80
CA GLY A 358 -8.80 -8.34 -2.57
C GLY A 358 -9.35 -6.91 -2.46
N GLN A 359 -10.68 -6.74 -2.40
CA GLN A 359 -11.36 -5.43 -2.40
C GLN A 359 -10.91 -4.48 -1.27
N ASN A 360 -10.35 -4.99 -0.17
CA ASN A 360 -9.79 -4.12 0.88
C ASN A 360 -8.59 -3.29 0.39
N ALA A 361 -7.91 -3.70 -0.69
CA ALA A 361 -6.83 -2.93 -1.31
C ALA A 361 -7.33 -1.56 -1.82
N ILE A 362 -8.57 -1.46 -2.28
CA ILE A 362 -9.19 -0.19 -2.71
C ILE A 362 -9.27 0.80 -1.55
N SER A 363 -9.73 0.35 -0.38
CA SER A 363 -9.80 1.22 0.81
C SER A 363 -8.42 1.69 1.27
N GLN A 364 -7.40 0.83 1.20
CA GLN A 364 -6.02 1.21 1.49
C GLN A 364 -5.53 2.26 0.48
N ALA A 365 -5.67 1.99 -0.81
CA ALA A 365 -5.21 2.88 -1.88
C ALA A 365 -5.82 4.28 -1.75
N LYS A 366 -7.12 4.39 -1.45
CA LYS A 366 -7.79 5.66 -1.22
C LYS A 366 -7.14 6.47 -0.11
N GLN A 367 -6.80 5.83 1.01
CA GLN A 367 -6.19 6.50 2.16
C GLN A 367 -4.80 7.04 1.85
N PHE A 368 -3.95 6.24 1.17
CA PHE A 368 -2.64 6.68 0.76
C PHE A 368 -2.71 7.78 -0.31
N GLN A 369 -3.67 7.68 -1.24
CA GLN A 369 -3.92 8.70 -2.25
C GLN A 369 -4.26 10.05 -1.62
N GLU A 370 -5.15 10.07 -0.64
CA GLU A 370 -5.56 11.28 0.10
C GLU A 370 -4.40 11.89 0.90
N ALA A 371 -3.51 11.06 1.48
CA ALA A 371 -2.45 11.51 2.36
C ALA A 371 -1.21 12.05 1.62
N VAL A 372 -0.79 11.38 0.54
CA VAL A 372 0.51 11.66 -0.09
C VAL A 372 0.46 11.80 -1.61
N GLY A 373 -0.70 11.60 -2.24
CA GLY A 373 -0.83 11.74 -3.68
C GLY A 373 -0.07 10.63 -4.43
N VAL A 374 -0.59 9.39 -4.38
CA VAL A 374 -0.02 8.24 -5.09
C VAL A 374 0.06 8.53 -6.59
N SER A 375 1.20 8.24 -7.22
CA SER A 375 1.41 8.45 -8.66
C SER A 375 1.56 7.14 -9.44
N GLY A 376 1.77 6.01 -8.74
CA GLY A 376 1.87 4.70 -9.36
C GLY A 376 1.65 3.56 -8.38
N ILE A 377 1.27 2.40 -8.90
CA ILE A 377 0.92 1.22 -8.11
C ILE A 377 1.86 0.06 -8.47
N ALA A 378 2.30 -0.66 -7.44
CA ALA A 378 2.94 -1.97 -7.56
C ALA A 378 2.03 -3.01 -6.89
N LEU A 379 1.50 -3.95 -7.66
CA LEU A 379 0.66 -5.03 -7.16
C LEU A 379 1.51 -6.28 -6.94
N THR A 380 1.57 -6.78 -5.71
CA THR A 380 2.43 -7.90 -5.29
C THR A 380 1.64 -9.17 -4.97
N LYS A 381 2.35 -10.28 -4.80
CA LYS A 381 1.81 -11.58 -4.35
C LYS A 381 0.69 -12.16 -5.22
N LEU A 382 0.73 -11.86 -6.51
CA LEU A 382 -0.22 -12.43 -7.48
C LEU A 382 -0.11 -13.96 -7.55
N ASP A 383 1.08 -14.52 -7.29
CA ASP A 383 1.36 -15.95 -7.27
C ASP A 383 0.69 -16.70 -6.10
N GLY A 384 0.38 -16.00 -5.04
CA GLY A 384 -0.21 -16.56 -3.83
C GLY A 384 -1.74 -16.56 -3.79
N THR A 385 -2.43 -15.90 -4.73
CA THR A 385 -3.86 -15.57 -4.59
C THR A 385 -4.73 -15.98 -5.76
N ALA A 386 -5.98 -16.32 -5.44
CA ALA A 386 -7.08 -16.43 -6.40
C ALA A 386 -7.78 -15.08 -6.69
N LYS A 387 -7.42 -14.02 -5.92
CA LYS A 387 -8.04 -12.69 -5.98
C LYS A 387 -7.32 -11.72 -6.93
N GLY A 388 -6.58 -12.23 -7.90
CA GLY A 388 -5.83 -11.40 -8.84
C GLY A 388 -6.70 -10.46 -9.69
N GLY A 389 -8.01 -10.69 -9.76
CA GLY A 389 -8.97 -9.78 -10.39
C GLY A 389 -9.02 -8.39 -9.76
N ILE A 390 -8.48 -8.21 -8.54
CA ILE A 390 -8.34 -6.90 -7.89
C ILE A 390 -7.59 -5.87 -8.76
N ILE A 391 -6.73 -6.30 -9.66
CA ILE A 391 -6.02 -5.41 -10.59
C ILE A 391 -6.99 -4.60 -11.44
N PHE A 392 -8.10 -5.19 -11.89
CA PHE A 392 -9.15 -4.53 -12.69
C PHE A 392 -9.90 -3.49 -11.86
N ALA A 393 -10.23 -3.84 -10.59
CA ALA A 393 -10.85 -2.91 -9.67
C ALA A 393 -9.95 -1.69 -9.39
N VAL A 394 -8.67 -1.92 -9.14
CA VAL A 394 -7.67 -0.86 -8.89
C VAL A 394 -7.53 0.05 -10.11
N ALA A 395 -7.38 -0.54 -11.31
CA ALA A 395 -7.27 0.21 -12.57
C ALA A 395 -8.51 1.08 -12.81
N LYS A 396 -9.71 0.52 -12.63
CA LYS A 396 -10.98 1.23 -12.88
C LYS A 396 -11.23 2.36 -11.88
N HIS A 397 -10.96 2.10 -10.58
CA HIS A 397 -11.32 3.03 -9.51
C HIS A 397 -10.41 4.26 -9.43
N PHE A 398 -9.09 4.05 -9.58
CA PHE A 398 -8.12 5.14 -9.31
C PHE A 398 -7.64 5.86 -10.56
N ASN A 399 -7.73 5.24 -11.73
CA ASN A 399 -7.14 5.75 -12.96
C ASN A 399 -5.65 6.12 -12.77
N LEU A 400 -4.96 5.36 -11.91
CA LEU A 400 -3.53 5.47 -11.63
C LEU A 400 -2.77 4.42 -12.43
N PRO A 401 -1.55 4.74 -12.88
CA PRO A 401 -0.73 3.76 -13.59
C PRO A 401 -0.30 2.61 -12.67
N ILE A 402 -0.44 1.39 -13.18
CA ILE A 402 0.16 0.20 -12.60
C ILE A 402 1.57 0.10 -13.18
N ARG A 403 2.58 0.38 -12.33
CA ARG A 403 3.98 0.38 -12.74
C ARG A 403 4.57 -1.02 -12.78
N PHE A 404 4.24 -1.82 -11.74
CA PHE A 404 4.86 -3.13 -11.53
C PHE A 404 3.84 -4.15 -11.03
N ILE A 405 4.10 -5.43 -11.40
CA ILE A 405 3.44 -6.60 -10.83
C ILE A 405 4.48 -7.56 -10.25
N GLY A 406 4.16 -8.15 -9.09
CA GLY A 406 4.95 -9.18 -8.42
C GLY A 406 4.27 -10.54 -8.54
N VAL A 407 4.93 -11.47 -9.24
CA VAL A 407 4.43 -12.80 -9.57
C VAL A 407 5.25 -13.93 -8.92
N GLY A 408 6.02 -13.59 -7.88
CA GLY A 408 6.84 -14.53 -7.13
C GLY A 408 7.92 -13.83 -6.29
N GLU A 409 8.81 -14.62 -5.68
CA GLU A 409 9.79 -14.14 -4.71
C GLU A 409 11.13 -13.70 -5.32
N GLN A 410 11.50 -14.21 -6.50
CA GLN A 410 12.79 -13.92 -7.13
C GLN A 410 12.87 -12.48 -7.64
N ILE A 411 14.09 -12.00 -7.88
CA ILE A 411 14.33 -10.64 -8.38
C ILE A 411 13.57 -10.38 -9.67
N ASP A 412 13.62 -11.31 -10.61
CA ASP A 412 12.96 -11.21 -11.92
C ASP A 412 11.42 -11.33 -11.85
N ASP A 413 10.86 -11.67 -10.68
CA ASP A 413 9.40 -11.78 -10.50
C ASP A 413 8.71 -10.44 -10.23
N LEU A 414 9.46 -9.36 -10.01
CA LEU A 414 8.94 -8.00 -10.07
C LEU A 414 9.10 -7.44 -11.48
N ARG A 415 7.99 -7.24 -12.17
CA ARG A 415 7.98 -6.88 -13.59
C ARG A 415 7.27 -5.56 -13.84
N PRO A 416 7.69 -4.79 -14.86
CA PRO A 416 6.85 -3.74 -15.39
C PRO A 416 5.52 -4.34 -15.83
N PHE A 417 4.47 -3.64 -15.55
CA PHE A 417 3.14 -4.06 -15.95
C PHE A 417 2.97 -3.89 -17.46
N LYS A 418 2.33 -4.89 -18.06
CA LYS A 418 1.90 -4.93 -19.45
C LYS A 418 0.50 -5.53 -19.50
N ALA A 419 -0.48 -4.76 -19.95
CA ALA A 419 -1.88 -5.16 -19.94
C ALA A 419 -2.13 -6.41 -20.78
N ASP A 420 -1.63 -6.41 -22.01
CA ASP A 420 -1.82 -7.54 -22.94
C ASP A 420 -1.14 -8.81 -22.43
N GLU A 421 0.13 -8.73 -21.95
CA GLU A 421 0.84 -9.89 -21.37
C GLU A 421 0.11 -10.46 -20.15
N PHE A 422 -0.49 -9.58 -19.32
CA PHE A 422 -1.24 -10.01 -18.14
C PHE A 422 -2.52 -10.74 -18.52
N VAL A 423 -3.33 -10.15 -19.41
CA VAL A 423 -4.60 -10.76 -19.86
C VAL A 423 -4.34 -12.04 -20.64
N GLU A 424 -3.33 -12.06 -21.52
CA GLU A 424 -2.94 -13.27 -22.22
C GLU A 424 -2.55 -14.40 -21.24
N ALA A 425 -1.69 -14.11 -20.25
CA ALA A 425 -1.29 -15.09 -19.24
C ALA A 425 -2.46 -15.58 -18.35
N LEU A 426 -3.50 -14.76 -18.20
CA LEU A 426 -4.70 -15.11 -17.45
C LEU A 426 -5.61 -16.06 -18.23
N PHE A 427 -5.73 -15.90 -19.56
CA PHE A 427 -6.64 -16.67 -20.40
C PHE A 427 -5.99 -17.90 -21.10
N ASP A 428 -4.68 -17.89 -21.33
CA ASP A 428 -3.91 -19.00 -21.95
C ASP A 428 -3.38 -19.99 -20.92
#